data_e56f86069e507e77ebdbdd4112c861a4
#
_entry.id   e56f86069e507e77ebdbdd4112c861a4
#
_cell.length_a   1.000
_cell.length_b   1.000
_cell.length_c   1.000
_cell.angle_alpha   90.00
_cell.angle_beta   90.00
_cell.angle_gamma   90.00
#
_symmetry.space_group_name_H-M   'P 1'
#
loop_
_entity.id
_entity.type
_entity.pdbx_description
1 polymer ?
#
loop_
_entity_poly.entity_id
_entity_poly.type
_entity_poly.pdbx_seq_one_letter_code
_entity_poly.pdbx_strand_id
1 'polypeptide(L)'
;FFSYQLNWMYWRYFMWNFAGRQNDLQGSGEIEHGNWITGIKFIDNMLVGNQDLLPKELKENKGHNVFYCLPLLLGIIGLLWQAYRGQKGIQQFWVVFFLFFMTGIAIVLYLNQTPSQPRERDYAYAGSFYAFAIWIGMGVAGIIRLLQHYAKMKELPAAAIVSVACLFVPIQMASQTWDDHDRSGRYVARDFGQNYLMSLQETGNPIIYTNGDNDTFPLWYNQETEGFRTDARTCNLSYLQTDWYIDQMKRPAYDSPSLPITWDRMEYVEGTNEYVPVRPEYKKSIDALYAEAEKQALSGNTEALVNVKKEFGENPYELKNILKYWIRSKNEDLKVIPTDSIVMKVDKEAVRRSGMMIPGDSIPDYMHISLKGKRALYKSELMMLEMLAEANWERPIYIAVSVGPENQLNMGNHFIQEGLTYRFTPFDTDKLGVKIDSEKMYDNLMHKFKFGGIDKPGIYIDENAMLSLIHISEP
;
A
#
# COMPACT_ATOMS: atom_id res chain seq x y z
N PHE A 1 18.70 -20.26 -0.01
CA PHE A 1 18.55 -19.73 -1.38
C PHE A 1 17.92 -20.78 -2.31
N PHE A 2 18.55 -21.95 -2.50
CA PHE A 2 18.08 -22.94 -3.47
C PHE A 2 16.68 -23.51 -3.17
N SER A 3 16.42 -23.89 -1.92
CA SER A 3 15.13 -24.48 -1.53
C SER A 3 13.99 -23.47 -1.52
N TYR A 4 14.23 -22.27 -1.02
CA TYR A 4 13.18 -21.26 -0.93
C TYR A 4 13.10 -20.37 -2.17
N GLN A 5 14.16 -19.62 -2.52
CA GLN A 5 14.07 -18.64 -3.60
C GLN A 5 13.98 -19.28 -4.99
N LEU A 6 14.81 -20.26 -5.31
CA LEU A 6 14.76 -20.93 -6.61
C LEU A 6 13.63 -21.95 -6.72
N ASN A 7 13.44 -22.82 -5.71
CA ASN A 7 12.43 -23.86 -5.80
C ASN A 7 11.03 -23.32 -5.43
N TRP A 8 10.86 -22.75 -4.22
CA TRP A 8 9.54 -22.33 -3.78
C TRP A 8 9.05 -21.05 -4.48
N MET A 9 9.88 -20.01 -4.57
CA MET A 9 9.48 -18.71 -5.11
C MET A 9 9.53 -18.62 -6.64
N TYR A 10 10.31 -19.44 -7.34
CA TYR A 10 10.41 -19.37 -8.80
C TYR A 10 9.89 -20.64 -9.47
N TRP A 11 10.47 -21.81 -9.18
CA TRP A 11 10.12 -23.05 -9.86
C TRP A 11 8.67 -23.45 -9.65
N ARG A 12 8.16 -23.31 -8.43
CA ARG A 12 6.76 -23.57 -8.12
C ARG A 12 5.83 -22.69 -8.96
N TYR A 13 6.08 -21.38 -9.05
CA TYR A 13 5.29 -20.47 -9.88
C TYR A 13 5.40 -20.79 -11.38
N PHE A 14 6.58 -21.16 -11.85
CA PHE A 14 6.76 -21.63 -13.21
C PHE A 14 5.88 -22.86 -13.49
N MET A 15 5.90 -23.85 -12.60
CA MET A 15 5.09 -25.06 -12.74
C MET A 15 3.57 -24.80 -12.63
N TRP A 16 3.13 -23.78 -11.84
CA TRP A 16 1.73 -23.39 -11.82
C TRP A 16 1.19 -23.01 -13.20
N ASN A 17 2.01 -22.33 -13.99
CA ASN A 17 1.61 -21.87 -15.32
C ASN A 17 1.64 -22.98 -16.38
N PHE A 18 2.43 -24.03 -16.18
CA PHE A 18 2.70 -24.99 -17.26
C PHE A 18 2.44 -26.47 -16.90
N ALA A 19 2.24 -26.79 -15.62
CA ALA A 19 1.86 -28.12 -15.18
C ALA A 19 0.49 -28.15 -14.52
N GLY A 20 0.28 -27.31 -13.51
CA GLY A 20 -0.95 -27.14 -12.77
C GLY A 20 -0.72 -26.62 -11.36
N ARG A 21 -1.78 -26.11 -10.73
CA ARG A 21 -1.79 -25.47 -9.42
C ARG A 21 -2.72 -26.22 -8.47
N GLN A 22 -2.26 -26.49 -7.26
CA GLN A 22 -3.05 -27.18 -6.24
C GLN A 22 -4.22 -26.35 -5.73
N ASN A 23 -3.96 -25.11 -5.33
CA ASN A 23 -4.93 -24.10 -4.90
C ASN A 23 -4.25 -22.72 -4.86
N ASP A 24 -5.00 -21.66 -4.53
CA ASP A 24 -4.49 -20.29 -4.43
C ASP A 24 -4.16 -19.84 -3.00
N LEU A 25 -4.13 -20.78 -2.04
CA LEU A 25 -3.71 -20.48 -0.69
C LEU A 25 -2.23 -20.14 -0.64
N GLN A 26 -1.91 -19.04 -0.03
CA GLN A 26 -0.54 -18.64 0.18
C GLN A 26 0.13 -19.56 1.20
N GLY A 27 1.36 -20.02 0.90
CA GLY A 27 2.11 -20.90 1.80
C GLY A 27 3.61 -20.66 1.77
N SER A 28 4.29 -21.29 2.70
CA SER A 28 5.76 -21.23 2.83
C SER A 28 6.44 -22.61 2.75
N GLY A 29 5.73 -23.62 2.19
CA GLY A 29 6.21 -24.98 2.02
C GLY A 29 5.29 -26.07 2.57
N GLU A 30 4.12 -25.71 3.04
CA GLU A 30 3.09 -26.63 3.52
C GLU A 30 2.56 -27.49 2.37
N ILE A 31 2.24 -28.76 2.65
CA ILE A 31 1.82 -29.73 1.62
C ILE A 31 0.46 -29.37 1.02
N GLU A 32 -0.40 -28.72 1.80
CA GLU A 32 -1.77 -28.34 1.41
C GLU A 32 -1.90 -26.91 0.83
N HIS A 33 -0.84 -26.11 0.83
CA HIS A 33 -0.90 -24.71 0.43
C HIS A 33 -0.14 -24.44 -0.87
N GLY A 34 -0.88 -24.13 -1.94
CA GLY A 34 -0.34 -23.53 -3.15
C GLY A 34 0.81 -24.24 -3.82
N ASN A 35 0.88 -25.58 -3.76
CA ASN A 35 1.89 -26.35 -4.46
C ASN A 35 1.58 -26.44 -5.96
N TRP A 36 2.54 -26.88 -6.76
CA TRP A 36 2.28 -27.29 -8.13
C TRP A 36 1.87 -28.76 -8.19
N ILE A 37 1.04 -29.09 -9.15
CA ILE A 37 0.53 -30.44 -9.41
C ILE A 37 0.57 -30.75 -10.92
N THR A 38 0.43 -32.00 -11.27
CA THR A 38 0.39 -32.44 -12.67
C THR A 38 -1.01 -32.84 -13.13
N GLY A 39 -1.93 -33.15 -12.20
CA GLY A 39 -3.22 -33.79 -12.46
C GLY A 39 -3.12 -35.30 -12.64
N ILE A 40 -1.94 -35.87 -12.56
CA ILE A 40 -1.71 -37.30 -12.61
C ILE A 40 -1.60 -37.82 -11.18
N LYS A 41 -2.64 -38.46 -10.66
CA LYS A 41 -2.74 -38.89 -9.25
C LYS A 41 -1.49 -39.61 -8.71
N PHE A 42 -0.85 -40.47 -9.50
CA PHE A 42 0.35 -41.18 -9.07
C PHE A 42 1.51 -40.22 -8.78
N ILE A 43 1.70 -39.22 -9.63
CA ILE A 43 2.77 -38.23 -9.47
C ILE A 43 2.42 -37.24 -8.33
N ASP A 44 1.20 -36.76 -8.31
CA ASP A 44 0.76 -35.78 -7.33
C ASP A 44 0.73 -36.34 -5.91
N ASN A 45 0.35 -37.61 -5.73
CA ASN A 45 0.44 -38.31 -4.45
C ASN A 45 1.88 -38.43 -3.91
N MET A 46 2.86 -38.48 -4.80
CA MET A 46 4.28 -38.48 -4.39
C MET A 46 4.77 -37.08 -4.02
N LEU A 47 4.22 -36.05 -4.65
CA LEU A 47 4.63 -34.64 -4.44
C LEU A 47 3.97 -34.02 -3.23
N VAL A 48 2.66 -34.14 -3.13
CA VAL A 48 1.80 -33.38 -2.19
C VAL A 48 0.84 -34.28 -1.38
N GLY A 49 1.06 -35.60 -1.40
CA GLY A 49 0.20 -36.54 -0.71
C GLY A 49 -1.15 -36.77 -1.40
N ASN A 50 -1.98 -37.61 -0.79
CA ASN A 50 -3.28 -37.96 -1.37
C ASN A 50 -4.29 -36.82 -1.31
N GLN A 51 -4.50 -36.16 -2.43
CA GLN A 51 -5.39 -34.99 -2.55
C GLN A 51 -6.88 -35.35 -2.33
N ASP A 52 -7.25 -36.63 -2.41
CA ASP A 52 -8.62 -37.09 -2.13
C ASP A 52 -8.96 -37.01 -0.61
N LEU A 53 -7.95 -36.85 0.26
CA LEU A 53 -8.12 -36.71 1.71
C LEU A 53 -8.23 -35.28 2.21
N LEU A 54 -8.05 -34.29 1.33
CA LEU A 54 -8.18 -32.89 1.69
C LEU A 54 -9.59 -32.53 2.13
N PRO A 55 -9.77 -31.55 3.02
CA PRO A 55 -11.05 -30.95 3.32
C PRO A 55 -11.77 -30.43 2.06
N LYS A 56 -13.09 -30.32 2.15
CA LYS A 56 -13.93 -29.92 1.00
C LYS A 56 -13.54 -28.55 0.46
N GLU A 57 -13.26 -27.60 1.35
CA GLU A 57 -12.88 -26.24 1.05
C GLU A 57 -11.62 -26.16 0.18
N LEU A 58 -10.63 -27.02 0.48
CA LEU A 58 -9.38 -27.12 -0.29
C LEU A 58 -9.58 -27.83 -1.63
N LYS A 59 -10.44 -28.85 -1.68
CA LYS A 59 -10.76 -29.57 -2.93
C LYS A 59 -11.52 -28.74 -3.93
N GLU A 60 -12.47 -27.90 -3.44
CA GLU A 60 -13.33 -27.07 -4.24
C GLU A 60 -12.77 -25.65 -4.46
N ASN A 61 -11.49 -25.43 -4.05
CA ASN A 61 -10.83 -24.16 -4.29
C ASN A 61 -10.73 -23.87 -5.79
N LYS A 62 -11.22 -22.71 -6.24
CA LYS A 62 -11.23 -22.32 -7.66
C LYS A 62 -9.85 -22.14 -8.26
N GLY A 63 -8.84 -21.89 -7.44
CA GLY A 63 -7.45 -21.86 -7.86
C GLY A 63 -6.83 -23.24 -8.15
N HIS A 64 -7.61 -24.35 -8.05
CA HIS A 64 -7.20 -25.70 -8.44
C HIS A 64 -7.24 -25.86 -9.96
N ASN A 65 -6.07 -25.81 -10.59
CA ASN A 65 -5.94 -25.86 -12.05
C ASN A 65 -5.04 -27.01 -12.49
N VAL A 66 -5.50 -27.82 -13.43
CA VAL A 66 -4.77 -29.01 -13.92
C VAL A 66 -4.50 -28.90 -15.41
N PHE A 67 -3.24 -28.89 -15.81
CA PHE A 67 -2.85 -28.77 -17.23
C PHE A 67 -2.17 -30.05 -17.78
N TYR A 68 -2.03 -31.09 -16.96
CA TYR A 68 -1.40 -32.36 -17.33
C TYR A 68 0.01 -32.22 -17.92
N CYS A 69 0.73 -31.18 -17.53
CA CYS A 69 2.02 -30.79 -18.08
C CYS A 69 2.03 -30.58 -19.62
N LEU A 70 0.89 -30.46 -20.28
CA LEU A 70 0.82 -30.31 -21.75
C LEU A 70 1.56 -29.07 -22.26
N PRO A 71 1.36 -27.86 -21.68
CA PRO A 71 2.14 -26.69 -22.08
C PRO A 71 3.62 -26.87 -21.83
N LEU A 72 4.00 -27.49 -20.70
CA LEU A 72 5.40 -27.77 -20.34
C LEU A 72 6.07 -28.65 -21.40
N LEU A 73 5.43 -29.74 -21.79
CA LEU A 73 5.95 -30.67 -22.80
C LEU A 73 6.11 -29.98 -24.17
N LEU A 74 5.11 -29.19 -24.60
CA LEU A 74 5.23 -28.41 -25.83
C LEU A 74 6.39 -27.42 -25.78
N GLY A 75 6.58 -26.73 -24.65
CA GLY A 75 7.68 -25.80 -24.43
C GLY A 75 9.05 -26.50 -24.51
N ILE A 76 9.19 -27.67 -23.88
CA ILE A 76 10.41 -28.47 -23.96
C ILE A 76 10.71 -28.94 -25.42
N ILE A 77 9.67 -29.41 -26.12
CA ILE A 77 9.81 -29.80 -27.55
C ILE A 77 10.29 -28.60 -28.38
N GLY A 78 9.71 -27.42 -28.14
CA GLY A 78 10.08 -26.20 -28.87
C GLY A 78 11.50 -25.73 -28.56
N LEU A 79 11.90 -25.78 -27.29
CA LEU A 79 13.24 -25.46 -26.84
C LEU A 79 14.26 -26.38 -27.53
N LEU A 80 14.03 -27.69 -27.47
CA LEU A 80 14.92 -28.67 -28.13
C LEU A 80 14.94 -28.49 -29.63
N TRP A 81 13.78 -28.34 -30.27
CA TRP A 81 13.71 -28.12 -31.71
C TRP A 81 14.46 -26.86 -32.14
N GLN A 82 14.35 -25.77 -31.42
CA GLN A 82 15.06 -24.52 -31.69
C GLN A 82 16.57 -24.69 -31.53
N ALA A 83 17.01 -25.35 -30.44
CA ALA A 83 18.43 -25.62 -30.15
C ALA A 83 19.10 -26.47 -31.22
N TYR A 84 18.41 -27.50 -31.73
CA TYR A 84 18.95 -28.43 -32.71
C TYR A 84 18.70 -28.09 -34.17
N ARG A 85 18.13 -26.92 -34.47
CA ARG A 85 17.80 -26.46 -35.82
C ARG A 85 19.01 -25.94 -36.62
N GLY A 86 20.23 -26.17 -36.17
CA GLY A 86 21.45 -25.67 -36.78
C GLY A 86 21.81 -24.24 -36.35
N GLN A 87 22.76 -23.63 -37.06
CA GLN A 87 23.42 -22.40 -36.63
C GLN A 87 22.46 -21.23 -36.42
N LYS A 88 21.48 -21.07 -37.31
CA LYS A 88 20.45 -20.03 -37.15
C LYS A 88 19.50 -20.32 -35.97
N GLY A 89 19.19 -21.59 -35.73
CA GLY A 89 18.35 -22.02 -34.62
C GLY A 89 19.02 -21.75 -33.28
N ILE A 90 20.29 -22.06 -33.12
CA ILE A 90 21.02 -21.83 -31.89
C ILE A 90 21.20 -20.35 -31.57
N GLN A 91 21.34 -19.47 -32.59
CA GLN A 91 21.37 -18.04 -32.37
C GLN A 91 20.03 -17.54 -31.80
N GLN A 92 18.90 -17.94 -32.39
CA GLN A 92 17.57 -17.59 -31.91
C GLN A 92 17.27 -18.20 -30.54
N PHE A 93 17.75 -19.43 -30.29
CA PHE A 93 17.65 -20.07 -28.99
C PHE A 93 18.29 -19.21 -27.87
N TRP A 94 19.49 -18.70 -28.08
CA TRP A 94 20.16 -17.86 -27.11
C TRP A 94 19.41 -16.55 -26.83
N VAL A 95 18.76 -15.97 -27.82
CA VAL A 95 17.92 -14.77 -27.61
C VAL A 95 16.76 -15.08 -26.67
N VAL A 96 16.01 -16.15 -26.94
CA VAL A 96 14.87 -16.54 -26.08
C VAL A 96 15.36 -17.02 -24.71
N PHE A 97 16.48 -17.76 -24.68
CA PHE A 97 17.06 -18.22 -23.43
C PHE A 97 17.50 -17.06 -22.52
N PHE A 98 18.17 -16.05 -23.06
CA PHE A 98 18.56 -14.89 -22.27
C PHE A 98 17.34 -14.07 -21.84
N LEU A 99 16.32 -13.95 -22.68
CA LEU A 99 15.06 -13.34 -22.25
C LEU A 99 14.45 -14.11 -21.06
N PHE A 100 14.34 -15.43 -21.17
CA PHE A 100 13.86 -16.30 -20.10
C PHE A 100 14.70 -16.18 -18.82
N PHE A 101 16.02 -16.29 -18.95
CA PHE A 101 16.94 -16.24 -17.82
C PHE A 101 16.95 -14.89 -17.12
N MET A 102 17.05 -13.79 -17.88
CA MET A 102 17.16 -12.43 -17.33
C MET A 102 15.87 -11.95 -16.68
N THR A 103 14.70 -12.35 -17.21
CA THR A 103 13.39 -11.97 -16.63
C THR A 103 12.88 -12.98 -15.59
N GLY A 104 13.60 -14.08 -15.35
CA GLY A 104 13.29 -15.09 -14.36
C GLY A 104 14.37 -15.22 -13.29
N ILE A 105 15.31 -16.13 -13.52
CA ILE A 105 16.35 -16.47 -12.53
C ILE A 105 17.20 -15.26 -12.12
N ALA A 106 17.55 -14.39 -13.05
CA ALA A 106 18.29 -13.17 -12.74
C ALA A 106 17.48 -12.22 -11.85
N ILE A 107 16.16 -12.13 -12.04
CA ILE A 107 15.27 -11.36 -11.15
C ILE A 107 15.22 -11.98 -9.75
N VAL A 108 15.20 -13.32 -9.63
CA VAL A 108 15.28 -14.02 -8.33
C VAL A 108 16.55 -13.61 -7.57
N LEU A 109 17.68 -13.62 -8.27
CA LEU A 109 18.98 -13.22 -7.71
C LEU A 109 18.99 -11.75 -7.29
N TYR A 110 18.45 -10.87 -8.13
CA TYR A 110 18.39 -9.42 -7.88
C TYR A 110 17.50 -9.07 -6.69
N LEU A 111 16.29 -9.62 -6.64
CA LEU A 111 15.32 -9.34 -5.58
C LEU A 111 15.73 -9.94 -4.24
N ASN A 112 16.45 -11.08 -4.26
CA ASN A 112 16.91 -11.80 -3.07
C ASN A 112 15.88 -11.82 -1.93
N GLN A 113 14.64 -12.21 -2.22
CA GLN A 113 13.51 -12.11 -1.32
C GLN A 113 13.70 -12.98 -0.07
N THR A 114 13.39 -12.40 1.08
CA THR A 114 13.41 -13.13 2.36
C THR A 114 12.23 -14.11 2.44
N PRO A 115 12.34 -15.18 3.24
CA PRO A 115 11.21 -16.04 3.57
C PRO A 115 10.06 -15.27 4.24
N SER A 116 8.86 -15.85 4.21
CA SER A 116 7.67 -15.29 4.88
C SER A 116 7.26 -13.90 4.34
N GLN A 117 7.19 -13.78 3.03
CA GLN A 117 6.66 -12.58 2.40
C GLN A 117 5.17 -12.41 2.73
N PRO A 118 4.68 -11.17 2.90
CA PRO A 118 3.28 -10.91 3.24
C PRO A 118 2.31 -11.31 2.11
N ARG A 119 2.80 -11.47 0.88
CA ARG A 119 2.03 -11.95 -0.28
C ARG A 119 2.93 -12.63 -1.30
N GLU A 120 2.33 -13.46 -2.14
CA GLU A 120 2.97 -14.08 -3.30
C GLU A 120 3.40 -13.01 -4.33
N ARG A 121 4.57 -13.21 -4.96
CA ARG A 121 5.17 -12.26 -5.92
C ARG A 121 5.53 -12.90 -7.25
N ASP A 122 4.73 -13.84 -7.72
CA ASP A 122 4.87 -14.52 -9.00
C ASP A 122 4.92 -13.58 -10.21
N TYR A 123 4.21 -12.46 -10.13
CA TYR A 123 4.23 -11.42 -11.16
C TYR A 123 5.63 -10.86 -11.45
N ALA A 124 6.56 -10.93 -10.52
CA ALA A 124 7.93 -10.48 -10.73
C ALA A 124 8.66 -11.31 -11.80
N TYR A 125 8.21 -12.54 -12.04
CA TYR A 125 8.80 -13.51 -12.95
C TYR A 125 7.99 -13.71 -14.24
N ALA A 126 6.91 -12.97 -14.42
CA ALA A 126 5.98 -13.11 -15.55
C ALA A 126 6.66 -13.00 -16.91
N GLY A 127 7.71 -12.19 -17.03
CA GLY A 127 8.51 -12.07 -18.24
C GLY A 127 9.15 -13.41 -18.68
N SER A 128 9.60 -14.24 -17.73
CA SER A 128 10.16 -15.56 -18.04
C SER A 128 9.08 -16.55 -18.50
N PHE A 129 7.89 -16.46 -17.94
CA PHE A 129 6.76 -17.29 -18.37
C PHE A 129 6.33 -16.92 -19.79
N TYR A 130 6.29 -15.64 -20.11
CA TYR A 130 6.09 -15.15 -21.48
C TYR A 130 7.17 -15.69 -22.44
N ALA A 131 8.44 -15.63 -22.05
CA ALA A 131 9.54 -16.16 -22.85
C ALA A 131 9.40 -17.67 -23.08
N PHE A 132 8.97 -18.43 -22.06
CA PHE A 132 8.70 -19.87 -22.21
C PHE A 132 7.54 -20.14 -23.18
N ALA A 133 6.52 -19.29 -23.21
CA ALA A 133 5.41 -19.39 -24.15
C ALA A 133 5.86 -19.30 -25.62
N ILE A 134 6.96 -18.62 -25.91
CA ILE A 134 7.59 -18.63 -27.26
C ILE A 134 8.01 -20.05 -27.63
N TRP A 135 8.63 -20.79 -26.70
CA TRP A 135 8.99 -22.19 -26.94
C TRP A 135 7.79 -23.10 -27.07
N ILE A 136 6.67 -22.83 -26.37
CA ILE A 136 5.41 -23.58 -26.57
C ILE A 136 4.95 -23.43 -28.03
N GLY A 137 4.92 -22.20 -28.58
CA GLY A 137 4.64 -21.98 -29.98
C GLY A 137 5.62 -22.64 -30.94
N MET A 138 6.91 -22.61 -30.60
CA MET A 138 7.95 -23.33 -31.35
C MET A 138 7.79 -24.85 -31.29
N GLY A 139 7.22 -25.39 -30.21
CA GLY A 139 6.91 -26.81 -30.07
C GLY A 139 5.94 -27.31 -31.13
N VAL A 140 4.92 -26.51 -31.44
CA VAL A 140 3.97 -26.81 -32.52
C VAL A 140 4.71 -26.95 -33.85
N ALA A 141 5.59 -25.98 -34.17
CA ALA A 141 6.40 -26.05 -35.40
C ALA A 141 7.34 -27.26 -35.41
N GLY A 142 7.92 -27.60 -34.26
CA GLY A 142 8.76 -28.80 -34.07
C GLY A 142 8.01 -30.06 -34.37
N ILE A 143 6.79 -30.25 -33.86
CA ILE A 143 5.95 -31.43 -34.10
C ILE A 143 5.55 -31.52 -35.59
N ILE A 144 5.21 -30.40 -36.21
CA ILE A 144 4.91 -30.37 -37.66
C ILE A 144 6.11 -30.94 -38.44
N ARG A 145 7.33 -30.50 -38.13
CA ARG A 145 8.54 -30.96 -38.79
C ARG A 145 8.86 -32.45 -38.50
N LEU A 146 8.57 -32.91 -37.30
CA LEU A 146 8.71 -34.35 -36.95
C LEU A 146 7.73 -35.19 -37.78
N LEU A 147 6.48 -34.82 -37.94
CA LEU A 147 5.51 -35.52 -38.76
C LEU A 147 5.89 -35.51 -40.25
N GLN A 148 6.40 -34.40 -40.77
CA GLN A 148 6.92 -34.34 -42.13
C GLN A 148 8.08 -35.28 -42.34
N HIS A 149 9.01 -35.38 -41.39
CA HIS A 149 10.20 -36.18 -41.52
C HIS A 149 9.92 -37.68 -41.37
N TYR A 150 9.21 -38.06 -40.29
CA TYR A 150 9.02 -39.50 -39.96
C TYR A 150 7.77 -40.09 -40.62
N ALA A 151 6.65 -39.37 -40.62
CA ALA A 151 5.43 -39.85 -41.24
C ALA A 151 5.29 -39.47 -42.72
N LYS A 152 6.29 -38.75 -43.28
CA LYS A 152 6.36 -38.31 -44.69
C LYS A 152 5.08 -37.51 -45.13
N MET A 153 4.43 -36.88 -44.20
CA MET A 153 3.24 -36.05 -44.47
C MET A 153 3.58 -34.80 -45.25
N LYS A 154 2.67 -34.38 -46.15
CA LYS A 154 2.77 -33.09 -46.80
C LYS A 154 2.63 -31.94 -45.79
N GLU A 155 3.22 -30.79 -46.07
CA GLU A 155 3.33 -29.69 -45.12
C GLU A 155 1.94 -29.17 -44.66
N LEU A 156 1.02 -28.91 -45.57
CA LEU A 156 -0.29 -28.35 -45.24
C LEU A 156 -1.15 -29.26 -44.36
N PRO A 157 -1.32 -30.57 -44.67
CA PRO A 157 -2.07 -31.46 -43.77
C PRO A 157 -1.36 -31.67 -42.42
N ALA A 158 -0.03 -31.74 -42.38
CA ALA A 158 0.69 -31.84 -41.11
C ALA A 158 0.48 -30.60 -40.26
N ALA A 159 0.60 -29.41 -40.85
CA ALA A 159 0.36 -28.15 -40.17
C ALA A 159 -1.08 -28.05 -39.63
N ALA A 160 -2.08 -28.40 -40.46
CA ALA A 160 -3.48 -28.36 -40.06
C ALA A 160 -3.79 -29.29 -38.87
N ILE A 161 -3.37 -30.55 -38.97
CA ILE A 161 -3.62 -31.55 -37.93
C ILE A 161 -2.93 -31.15 -36.60
N VAL A 162 -1.65 -30.79 -36.66
CA VAL A 162 -0.89 -30.44 -35.44
C VAL A 162 -1.43 -29.14 -34.82
N SER A 163 -1.74 -28.13 -35.64
CA SER A 163 -2.28 -26.86 -35.11
C SER A 163 -3.62 -27.06 -34.42
N VAL A 164 -4.53 -27.85 -35.05
CA VAL A 164 -5.82 -28.18 -34.41
C VAL A 164 -5.61 -28.98 -33.13
N ALA A 165 -4.76 -29.99 -33.15
CA ALA A 165 -4.46 -30.78 -31.94
C ALA A 165 -3.86 -29.93 -30.83
N CYS A 166 -2.87 -29.07 -31.14
CA CYS A 166 -2.22 -28.22 -30.13
C CYS A 166 -3.13 -27.10 -29.61
N LEU A 167 -4.16 -26.69 -30.35
CA LEU A 167 -5.17 -25.75 -29.88
C LEU A 167 -5.95 -26.27 -28.67
N PHE A 168 -6.06 -27.59 -28.48
CA PHE A 168 -6.67 -28.15 -27.28
C PHE A 168 -5.91 -27.77 -26.01
N VAL A 169 -4.62 -27.47 -26.06
CA VAL A 169 -3.84 -27.08 -24.88
C VAL A 169 -4.31 -25.73 -24.32
N PRO A 170 -4.30 -24.62 -25.08
CA PRO A 170 -4.81 -23.34 -24.54
C PRO A 170 -6.32 -23.37 -24.25
N ILE A 171 -7.13 -24.16 -24.99
CA ILE A 171 -8.55 -24.34 -24.69
C ILE A 171 -8.73 -25.04 -23.34
N GLN A 172 -7.99 -26.10 -23.07
CA GLN A 172 -8.04 -26.84 -21.82
C GLN A 172 -7.55 -25.94 -20.66
N MET A 173 -6.45 -25.20 -20.86
CA MET A 173 -5.99 -24.21 -19.86
C MET A 173 -7.07 -23.17 -19.57
N ALA A 174 -7.67 -22.57 -20.58
CA ALA A 174 -8.73 -21.58 -20.41
C ALA A 174 -9.95 -22.17 -19.68
N SER A 175 -10.32 -23.42 -19.95
CA SER A 175 -11.44 -24.08 -19.27
C SER A 175 -11.19 -24.34 -17.79
N GLN A 176 -9.93 -24.45 -17.38
CA GLN A 176 -9.54 -24.65 -15.97
C GLN A 176 -9.41 -23.34 -15.22
N THR A 177 -8.95 -22.27 -15.89
CA THR A 177 -8.56 -21.01 -15.23
C THR A 177 -9.62 -19.92 -15.37
N TRP A 178 -10.71 -20.16 -16.08
CA TRP A 178 -11.71 -19.11 -16.35
C TRP A 178 -12.35 -18.57 -15.09
N ASP A 179 -12.74 -19.43 -14.18
CA ASP A 179 -13.50 -19.07 -12.98
C ASP A 179 -12.64 -18.37 -11.91
N ASP A 180 -11.36 -18.67 -11.80
CA ASP A 180 -10.44 -17.99 -10.87
C ASP A 180 -9.82 -16.71 -11.48
N HIS A 181 -9.92 -16.54 -12.80
CA HIS A 181 -9.49 -15.32 -13.51
C HIS A 181 -10.65 -14.37 -13.85
N ASP A 182 -11.90 -14.80 -13.72
CA ASP A 182 -13.06 -13.92 -13.91
C ASP A 182 -13.12 -12.88 -12.78
N ARG A 183 -12.88 -11.64 -13.15
CA ARG A 183 -12.92 -10.47 -12.26
C ARG A 183 -14.23 -9.69 -12.37
N SER A 184 -15.19 -10.17 -13.16
CA SER A 184 -16.49 -9.51 -13.33
C SER A 184 -17.26 -9.49 -12.00
N GLY A 185 -17.84 -8.34 -11.67
CA GLY A 185 -18.59 -8.17 -10.43
C GLY A 185 -17.75 -8.06 -9.15
N ARG A 186 -16.43 -8.11 -9.24
CA ARG A 186 -15.49 -8.01 -8.12
C ARG A 186 -15.13 -6.55 -7.85
N TYR A 187 -15.84 -5.90 -6.94
CA TYR A 187 -15.71 -4.48 -6.64
C TYR A 187 -15.07 -4.17 -5.27
N VAL A 188 -14.44 -5.16 -4.64
CA VAL A 188 -13.89 -5.02 -3.27
C VAL A 188 -12.96 -3.82 -3.13
N ALA A 189 -11.98 -3.65 -4.02
CA ALA A 189 -11.03 -2.54 -3.94
C ALA A 189 -11.71 -1.18 -4.17
N ARG A 190 -12.67 -1.09 -5.11
CA ARG A 190 -13.45 0.12 -5.36
C ARG A 190 -14.28 0.51 -4.13
N ASP A 191 -15.06 -0.44 -3.64
CA ASP A 191 -15.99 -0.20 -2.53
C ASP A 191 -15.24 0.06 -1.23
N PHE A 192 -14.10 -0.58 -1.01
CA PHE A 192 -13.19 -0.27 0.07
C PHE A 192 -12.75 1.21 0.06
N GLY A 193 -12.28 1.72 -1.09
CA GLY A 193 -11.93 3.13 -1.24
C GLY A 193 -13.13 4.06 -1.04
N GLN A 194 -14.33 3.66 -1.52
CA GLN A 194 -15.56 4.43 -1.27
C GLN A 194 -15.92 4.46 0.21
N ASN A 195 -15.77 3.36 0.93
CA ASN A 195 -16.07 3.29 2.36
C ASN A 195 -15.16 4.22 3.19
N TYR A 196 -13.88 4.33 2.82
CA TYR A 196 -13.00 5.34 3.40
C TYR A 196 -13.50 6.75 3.16
N LEU A 197 -13.79 7.09 1.92
CA LEU A 197 -14.25 8.43 1.54
C LEU A 197 -15.63 8.76 2.12
N MET A 198 -16.51 7.77 2.30
CA MET A 198 -17.81 7.93 2.97
C MET A 198 -17.68 8.10 4.49
N SER A 199 -16.58 7.63 5.09
CA SER A 199 -16.30 7.86 6.52
C SER A 199 -15.94 9.30 6.84
N LEU A 200 -15.60 10.11 5.82
CA LEU A 200 -15.23 11.50 5.99
C LEU A 200 -16.46 12.39 6.06
N GLN A 201 -16.35 13.49 6.81
CA GLN A 201 -17.38 14.53 6.83
C GLN A 201 -17.69 15.02 5.40
N GLU A 202 -18.96 15.27 5.10
CA GLU A 202 -19.42 15.65 3.76
C GLU A 202 -19.05 17.08 3.37
N THR A 203 -18.72 17.92 4.34
CA THR A 203 -18.38 19.33 4.15
C THR A 203 -17.01 19.68 4.72
N GLY A 204 -16.46 20.83 4.36
CA GLY A 204 -15.19 21.34 4.90
C GLY A 204 -13.95 20.85 4.18
N ASN A 205 -14.07 20.21 3.02
CA ASN A 205 -12.94 19.73 2.20
C ASN A 205 -11.95 18.89 3.02
N PRO A 206 -12.37 17.75 3.57
CA PRO A 206 -11.58 16.97 4.52
C PRO A 206 -10.24 16.51 3.92
N ILE A 207 -9.24 16.36 4.78
CA ILE A 207 -7.94 15.77 4.45
C ILE A 207 -7.91 14.38 5.08
N ILE A 208 -7.52 13.37 4.30
CA ILE A 208 -7.27 12.03 4.81
C ILE A 208 -5.81 11.63 4.60
N TYR A 209 -5.12 11.31 5.68
CA TYR A 209 -3.80 10.70 5.62
C TYR A 209 -3.91 9.19 5.43
N THR A 210 -3.20 8.70 4.43
CA THR A 210 -3.01 7.27 4.13
C THR A 210 -1.53 6.92 4.16
N ASN A 211 -1.19 5.64 4.27
CA ASN A 211 0.22 5.22 4.27
C ASN A 211 0.39 3.94 3.44
N GLY A 212 1.12 4.06 2.33
CA GLY A 212 1.33 2.97 1.39
C GLY A 212 0.27 2.87 0.29
N ASP A 213 0.44 1.88 -0.57
CA ASP A 213 -0.32 1.74 -1.82
C ASP A 213 -1.75 1.22 -1.59
N ASN A 214 -1.89 0.27 -0.66
CA ASN A 214 -3.14 -0.46 -0.44
C ASN A 214 -4.27 0.46 0.04
N ASP A 215 -3.95 1.48 0.83
CA ASP A 215 -4.91 2.47 1.30
C ASP A 215 -5.15 3.56 0.25
N THR A 216 -4.07 4.02 -0.40
CA THR A 216 -4.09 5.22 -1.22
C THR A 216 -4.70 4.98 -2.59
N PHE A 217 -4.31 3.89 -3.27
CA PHE A 217 -4.74 3.67 -4.66
C PHE A 217 -6.24 3.42 -4.83
N PRO A 218 -6.94 2.71 -3.93
CA PRO A 218 -8.39 2.63 -4.00
C PRO A 218 -9.10 3.97 -3.85
N LEU A 219 -8.56 4.90 -3.02
CA LEU A 219 -9.10 6.24 -2.89
C LEU A 219 -8.86 7.06 -4.16
N TRP A 220 -7.64 7.05 -4.68
CA TRP A 220 -7.32 7.72 -5.95
C TRP A 220 -8.15 7.19 -7.10
N TYR A 221 -8.32 5.86 -7.24
CA TYR A 221 -9.19 5.29 -8.25
C TYR A 221 -10.62 5.88 -8.20
N ASN A 222 -11.20 5.95 -7.01
CA ASN A 222 -12.53 6.50 -6.84
C ASN A 222 -12.60 8.00 -7.16
N GLN A 223 -11.57 8.78 -6.78
CA GLN A 223 -11.53 10.21 -7.05
C GLN A 223 -11.24 10.51 -8.53
N GLU A 224 -10.24 9.84 -9.11
CA GLU A 224 -9.76 10.11 -10.48
C GLU A 224 -10.65 9.49 -11.57
N THR A 225 -11.23 8.32 -11.31
CA THR A 225 -11.97 7.56 -12.33
C THR A 225 -13.48 7.68 -12.15
N GLU A 226 -13.96 7.61 -10.91
CA GLU A 226 -15.40 7.63 -10.61
C GLU A 226 -15.91 9.03 -10.22
N GLY A 227 -15.01 10.02 -10.02
CA GLY A 227 -15.36 11.38 -9.60
C GLY A 227 -16.01 11.41 -8.22
N PHE A 228 -15.69 10.45 -7.34
CA PHE A 228 -16.33 10.29 -6.04
C PHE A 228 -15.57 11.04 -4.95
N ARG A 229 -16.24 11.93 -4.19
CA ARG A 229 -15.67 12.74 -3.10
C ARG A 229 -14.39 13.49 -3.51
N THR A 230 -14.46 14.18 -4.64
CA THR A 230 -13.39 15.05 -5.18
C THR A 230 -13.12 16.29 -4.31
N ASP A 231 -14.00 16.58 -3.36
CA ASP A 231 -13.84 17.58 -2.30
C ASP A 231 -12.82 17.18 -1.23
N ALA A 232 -12.63 15.87 -1.00
CA ALA A 232 -11.67 15.36 -0.04
C ALA A 232 -10.26 15.29 -0.65
N ARG A 233 -9.22 15.51 0.18
CA ARG A 233 -7.83 15.38 -0.26
C ARG A 233 -7.16 14.15 0.34
N THR A 234 -6.86 13.17 -0.50
CA THR A 234 -6.06 12.02 -0.12
C THR A 234 -4.58 12.41 -0.11
N CYS A 235 -3.93 12.25 1.04
CA CYS A 235 -2.52 12.58 1.26
C CYS A 235 -1.75 11.37 1.77
N ASN A 236 -0.87 10.82 0.94
CA ASN A 236 -0.04 9.66 1.27
C ASN A 236 1.19 10.10 2.07
N LEU A 237 1.33 9.59 3.30
CA LEU A 237 2.43 9.94 4.21
C LEU A 237 3.81 9.48 3.70
N SER A 238 3.88 8.33 3.01
CA SER A 238 5.15 7.86 2.45
C SER A 238 5.67 8.79 1.35
N TYR A 239 4.77 9.30 0.49
CA TYR A 239 5.15 10.25 -0.57
C TYR A 239 5.34 11.66 -0.04
N LEU A 240 4.71 12.03 1.08
CA LEU A 240 4.87 13.34 1.71
C LEU A 240 6.31 13.62 2.20
N GLN A 241 7.15 12.59 2.22
CA GLN A 241 8.59 12.74 2.47
C GLN A 241 9.34 13.36 1.27
N THR A 242 8.73 13.37 0.06
CA THR A 242 9.35 13.85 -1.18
C THR A 242 8.87 15.25 -1.57
N ASP A 243 9.76 16.04 -2.14
CA ASP A 243 9.48 17.43 -2.52
C ASP A 243 8.46 17.54 -3.66
N TRP A 244 8.53 16.66 -4.66
CA TRP A 244 7.59 16.65 -5.79
C TRP A 244 6.14 16.42 -5.34
N TYR A 245 5.95 15.58 -4.32
CA TYR A 245 4.61 15.31 -3.80
C TYR A 245 4.08 16.47 -2.95
N ILE A 246 4.94 17.13 -2.16
CA ILE A 246 4.58 18.36 -1.46
C ILE A 246 4.17 19.44 -2.46
N ASP A 247 4.93 19.61 -3.56
CA ASP A 247 4.56 20.52 -4.66
C ASP A 247 3.17 20.21 -5.24
N GLN A 248 2.84 18.92 -5.37
CA GLN A 248 1.52 18.47 -5.84
C GLN A 248 0.42 18.79 -4.81
N MET A 249 0.69 18.57 -3.53
CA MET A 249 -0.26 18.85 -2.45
C MET A 249 -0.55 20.35 -2.27
N LYS A 250 0.39 21.20 -2.61
CA LYS A 250 0.22 22.67 -2.61
C LYS A 250 -0.61 23.21 -3.78
N ARG A 251 -1.07 22.35 -4.68
CA ARG A 251 -1.97 22.71 -5.78
C ARG A 251 -3.39 22.21 -5.49
N PRO A 252 -4.43 22.95 -5.90
CA PRO A 252 -5.79 22.44 -5.83
C PRO A 252 -5.93 21.20 -6.75
N ALA A 253 -6.85 20.31 -6.41
CA ALA A 253 -7.20 19.16 -7.24
C ALA A 253 -8.71 18.96 -7.20
N TYR A 254 -9.34 19.01 -8.37
CA TYR A 254 -10.79 18.95 -8.51
C TYR A 254 -11.49 20.01 -7.62
N ASP A 255 -12.40 19.56 -6.74
CA ASP A 255 -13.14 20.44 -5.82
C ASP A 255 -12.37 20.67 -4.49
N SER A 256 -11.23 20.02 -4.32
CA SER A 256 -10.40 20.16 -3.12
C SER A 256 -9.41 21.31 -3.27
N PRO A 257 -9.40 22.29 -2.36
CA PRO A 257 -8.37 23.32 -2.33
C PRO A 257 -7.00 22.74 -2.03
N SER A 258 -5.95 23.51 -2.30
CA SER A 258 -4.57 23.16 -1.89
C SER A 258 -4.50 22.80 -0.41
N LEU A 259 -3.59 21.89 -0.05
CA LEU A 259 -3.32 21.62 1.35
C LEU A 259 -2.69 22.85 2.02
N PRO A 260 -2.96 23.10 3.30
CA PRO A 260 -2.47 24.27 4.02
C PRO A 260 -0.98 24.10 4.39
N ILE A 261 -0.11 24.23 3.39
CA ILE A 261 1.34 24.16 3.52
C ILE A 261 1.91 25.50 3.08
N THR A 262 2.43 26.28 4.03
CA THR A 262 2.94 27.64 3.78
C THR A 262 4.43 27.68 3.43
N TRP A 263 5.14 26.56 3.61
CA TRP A 263 6.58 26.48 3.38
C TRP A 263 6.95 26.80 1.93
N ASP A 264 8.02 27.56 1.75
CA ASP A 264 8.61 27.80 0.44
C ASP A 264 9.33 26.53 -0.06
N ARG A 265 9.46 26.37 -1.39
CA ARG A 265 10.08 25.20 -1.98
C ARG A 265 11.48 24.92 -1.42
N MET A 266 12.26 25.95 -1.17
CA MET A 266 13.63 25.82 -0.62
C MET A 266 13.65 25.29 0.82
N GLU A 267 12.53 25.29 1.52
CA GLU A 267 12.43 24.76 2.88
C GLU A 267 12.15 23.25 2.94
N TYR A 268 11.71 22.65 1.82
CA TYR A 268 11.41 21.20 1.74
C TYR A 268 12.02 20.48 0.54
N VAL A 269 12.78 21.15 -0.32
CA VAL A 269 13.48 20.49 -1.43
C VAL A 269 14.37 19.36 -0.91
N GLU A 270 14.63 18.37 -1.75
CA GLU A 270 15.50 17.23 -1.41
C GLU A 270 16.80 17.70 -0.76
N GLY A 271 17.17 17.09 0.37
CA GLY A 271 18.32 17.47 1.20
C GLY A 271 18.03 18.58 2.22
N THR A 272 16.85 19.21 2.22
CA THR A 272 16.47 20.24 3.19
C THR A 272 15.38 19.75 4.12
N ASN A 273 15.58 19.92 5.45
CA ASN A 273 14.64 19.51 6.49
C ASN A 273 14.13 18.06 6.34
N GLU A 274 15.01 17.14 5.91
CA GLU A 274 14.67 15.71 5.80
C GLU A 274 14.25 15.13 7.15
N TYR A 275 14.86 15.64 8.20
CA TYR A 275 14.48 15.40 9.59
C TYR A 275 14.93 16.58 10.46
N VAL A 276 14.21 16.80 11.56
CA VAL A 276 14.56 17.78 12.59
C VAL A 276 14.66 17.08 13.94
N PRO A 277 15.80 17.18 14.65
CA PRO A 277 16.00 16.48 15.92
C PRO A 277 15.13 17.05 17.03
N VAL A 278 14.61 16.18 17.89
CA VAL A 278 13.90 16.54 19.13
C VAL A 278 14.94 16.64 20.26
N ARG A 279 15.09 17.82 20.86
CA ARG A 279 16.08 18.16 21.87
C ARG A 279 15.45 18.77 23.12
N PRO A 280 14.77 17.97 23.97
CA PRO A 280 14.08 18.48 25.16
C PRO A 280 15.01 19.15 26.18
N GLU A 281 16.30 18.86 26.13
CA GLU A 281 17.34 19.48 26.95
C GLU A 281 17.42 21.00 26.78
N TYR A 282 17.08 21.53 25.62
CA TYR A 282 17.02 22.97 25.34
C TYR A 282 15.97 23.68 26.16
N LYS A 283 14.92 22.96 26.60
CA LYS A 283 13.80 23.53 27.35
C LYS A 283 14.27 24.28 28.59
N LYS A 284 15.20 23.72 29.35
CA LYS A 284 15.77 24.37 30.56
C LYS A 284 16.39 25.73 30.26
N SER A 285 17.19 25.81 29.19
CA SER A 285 17.86 27.05 28.80
C SER A 285 16.88 28.10 28.32
N ILE A 286 15.87 27.69 27.57
CA ILE A 286 14.83 28.58 27.07
C ILE A 286 13.96 29.10 28.23
N ASP A 287 13.53 28.22 29.14
CA ASP A 287 12.74 28.61 30.33
C ASP A 287 13.53 29.61 31.19
N ALA A 288 14.84 29.39 31.37
CA ALA A 288 15.71 30.32 32.10
C ALA A 288 15.85 31.67 31.38
N LEU A 289 15.95 31.67 30.05
CA LEU A 289 16.03 32.90 29.26
C LEU A 289 14.76 33.75 29.41
N TYR A 290 13.58 33.12 29.33
CA TYR A 290 12.29 33.80 29.51
C TYR A 290 12.15 34.33 30.95
N ALA A 291 12.48 33.52 31.95
CA ALA A 291 12.40 33.94 33.37
C ALA A 291 13.31 35.13 33.68
N GLU A 292 14.52 35.15 33.15
CA GLU A 292 15.44 36.29 33.33
C GLU A 292 14.94 37.55 32.61
N ALA A 293 14.43 37.40 31.36
CA ALA A 293 13.87 38.51 30.62
C ALA A 293 12.60 39.11 31.29
N GLU A 294 11.73 38.25 31.86
CA GLU A 294 10.59 38.67 32.65
C GLU A 294 11.00 39.44 33.92
N LYS A 295 12.01 38.93 34.64
CA LYS A 295 12.53 39.63 35.81
C LYS A 295 13.13 41.00 35.46
N GLN A 296 13.82 41.13 34.34
CA GLN A 296 14.34 42.41 33.85
C GLN A 296 13.17 43.36 33.46
N ALA A 297 12.13 42.85 32.84
CA ALA A 297 10.94 43.65 32.49
C ALA A 297 10.24 44.18 33.74
N LEU A 298 10.15 43.41 34.82
CA LEU A 298 9.59 43.82 36.11
C LEU A 298 10.44 44.90 36.80
N SER A 299 11.75 44.94 36.52
CA SER A 299 12.68 45.98 37.01
C SER A 299 12.73 47.24 36.11
N GLY A 300 11.92 47.30 35.09
CA GLY A 300 11.79 48.46 34.19
C GLY A 300 12.49 48.30 32.83
N ASN A 301 13.27 47.25 32.62
CA ASN A 301 13.89 46.94 31.32
C ASN A 301 13.05 45.95 30.52
N THR A 302 12.09 46.46 29.75
CA THR A 302 11.19 45.66 28.93
C THR A 302 11.82 45.17 27.61
N GLU A 303 12.94 45.73 27.20
CA GLU A 303 13.61 45.44 25.92
C GLU A 303 14.07 43.98 25.84
N ALA A 304 14.58 43.44 26.93
CA ALA A 304 15.03 42.02 26.98
C ALA A 304 13.88 41.09 26.68
N LEU A 305 12.72 41.27 27.29
CA LEU A 305 11.52 40.43 27.06
C LEU A 305 11.01 40.56 25.64
N VAL A 306 11.01 41.78 25.09
CA VAL A 306 10.60 42.03 23.69
C VAL A 306 11.54 41.28 22.71
N ASN A 307 12.81 41.29 22.96
CA ASN A 307 13.79 40.63 22.11
C ASN A 307 13.64 39.11 22.16
N VAL A 308 13.49 38.51 23.33
CA VAL A 308 13.27 37.05 23.48
C VAL A 308 11.95 36.64 22.80
N LYS A 309 10.89 37.39 22.98
CA LYS A 309 9.60 37.11 22.30
C LYS A 309 9.67 37.30 20.78
N LYS A 310 10.49 38.21 20.29
CA LYS A 310 10.74 38.39 18.86
C LYS A 310 11.51 37.21 18.26
N GLU A 311 12.40 36.58 19.03
CA GLU A 311 13.23 35.46 18.59
C GLU A 311 12.52 34.12 18.65
N PHE A 312 11.68 33.85 19.66
CA PHE A 312 11.07 32.54 19.91
C PHE A 312 9.54 32.59 20.04
N GLY A 313 8.89 33.75 19.93
CA GLY A 313 7.46 33.92 20.08
C GLY A 313 7.00 34.17 21.52
N GLU A 314 5.71 34.34 21.72
CA GLU A 314 5.11 34.52 23.06
C GLU A 314 5.24 33.26 23.93
N ASN A 315 5.02 32.09 23.31
CA ASN A 315 5.23 30.78 23.91
C ASN A 315 6.14 29.97 22.97
N PRO A 316 7.43 29.74 23.35
CA PRO A 316 8.39 29.07 22.49
C PRO A 316 8.03 27.60 22.16
N TYR A 317 7.08 27.00 22.89
CA TYR A 317 6.64 25.62 22.75
C TYR A 317 5.29 25.48 22.04
N GLU A 318 4.71 26.59 21.60
CA GLU A 318 3.50 26.60 20.79
C GLU A 318 3.84 26.17 19.36
N LEU A 319 2.99 25.32 18.76
CA LEU A 319 3.24 24.68 17.48
C LEU A 319 3.62 25.68 16.38
N LYS A 320 2.89 26.77 16.22
CA LYS A 320 3.20 27.81 15.21
C LYS A 320 4.56 28.48 15.44
N ASN A 321 4.95 28.67 16.70
CA ASN A 321 6.26 29.24 17.05
C ASN A 321 7.40 28.24 16.82
N ILE A 322 7.17 26.96 17.12
CA ILE A 322 8.14 25.89 16.80
C ILE A 322 8.37 25.82 15.29
N LEU A 323 7.30 25.80 14.49
CA LEU A 323 7.41 25.77 13.03
C LEU A 323 8.17 27.00 12.52
N LYS A 324 7.82 28.18 12.99
CA LYS A 324 8.35 29.45 12.47
C LYS A 324 9.77 29.76 12.92
N TYR A 325 10.05 29.65 14.20
CA TYR A 325 11.30 30.16 14.78
C TYR A 325 12.39 29.09 14.95
N TRP A 326 12.00 27.82 15.02
CA TRP A 326 12.94 26.70 15.20
C TRP A 326 13.13 25.93 13.88
N ILE A 327 12.11 25.28 13.40
CA ILE A 327 12.22 24.37 12.24
C ILE A 327 12.57 25.15 10.96
N ARG A 328 11.93 26.27 10.72
CA ARG A 328 12.17 27.16 9.55
C ARG A 328 13.25 28.22 9.82
N SER A 329 14.02 28.08 10.90
CA SER A 329 15.12 28.99 11.20
C SER A 329 16.17 28.97 10.10
N LYS A 330 16.71 30.16 9.79
CA LYS A 330 17.90 30.29 8.92
C LYS A 330 19.20 29.94 9.63
N ASN A 331 19.16 29.88 10.96
CA ASN A 331 20.29 29.45 11.78
C ASN A 331 20.19 27.92 11.97
N GLU A 332 21.16 27.19 11.44
CA GLU A 332 21.16 25.71 11.52
C GLU A 332 21.24 25.21 12.97
N ASP A 333 21.87 25.95 13.88
CA ASP A 333 21.94 25.57 15.30
C ASP A 333 20.58 25.63 16.01
N LEU A 334 19.63 26.36 15.46
CA LEU A 334 18.26 26.46 15.96
C LEU A 334 17.29 25.49 15.29
N LYS A 335 17.73 24.71 14.28
CA LYS A 335 16.87 23.71 13.62
C LYS A 335 16.68 22.48 14.51
N VAL A 336 16.00 22.66 15.61
CA VAL A 336 15.66 21.61 16.58
C VAL A 336 14.24 21.81 17.09
N ILE A 337 13.63 20.78 17.65
CA ILE A 337 12.40 20.90 18.42
C ILE A 337 12.79 20.91 19.90
N PRO A 338 12.64 22.05 20.61
CA PRO A 338 13.23 22.26 21.93
C PRO A 338 12.45 21.61 23.07
N THR A 339 11.45 20.77 22.77
CA THR A 339 10.56 20.16 23.76
C THR A 339 10.08 18.79 23.32
N ASP A 340 9.74 17.94 24.25
CA ASP A 340 9.03 16.67 24.02
C ASP A 340 7.50 16.78 24.15
N SER A 341 6.98 18.00 24.37
CA SER A 341 5.56 18.30 24.47
C SER A 341 5.24 19.61 23.76
N ILE A 342 4.72 19.53 22.57
CA ILE A 342 4.27 20.69 21.79
C ILE A 342 2.89 21.12 22.28
N VAL A 343 2.69 22.42 22.43
CA VAL A 343 1.40 23.02 22.80
C VAL A 343 0.75 23.58 21.54
N MET A 344 -0.52 23.29 21.31
CA MET A 344 -1.29 23.87 20.23
C MET A 344 -2.52 24.58 20.80
N LYS A 345 -2.65 25.86 20.45
CA LYS A 345 -3.85 26.66 20.82
C LYS A 345 -5.04 26.16 20.01
N VAL A 346 -6.19 26.02 20.67
CA VAL A 346 -7.44 25.57 20.06
C VAL A 346 -8.33 26.79 19.76
N ASP A 347 -8.72 26.94 18.50
CA ASP A 347 -9.75 27.88 18.08
C ASP A 347 -11.14 27.25 18.33
N LYS A 348 -11.73 27.60 19.47
CA LYS A 348 -13.01 27.04 19.90
C LYS A 348 -14.16 27.34 18.92
N GLU A 349 -14.14 28.48 18.26
CA GLU A 349 -15.17 28.85 17.29
C GLU A 349 -15.02 28.06 16.00
N ALA A 350 -13.79 27.83 15.54
CA ALA A 350 -13.49 26.95 14.40
C ALA A 350 -13.92 25.50 14.68
N VAL A 351 -13.62 24.99 15.87
CA VAL A 351 -14.06 23.65 16.30
C VAL A 351 -15.57 23.52 16.24
N ARG A 352 -16.32 24.51 16.75
CA ARG A 352 -17.79 24.49 16.69
C ARG A 352 -18.31 24.52 15.24
N ARG A 353 -17.74 25.40 14.41
CA ARG A 353 -18.14 25.49 12.99
C ARG A 353 -17.85 24.23 12.20
N SER A 354 -16.77 23.53 12.52
CA SER A 354 -16.38 22.32 11.79
C SER A 354 -17.26 21.10 12.05
N GLY A 355 -18.21 21.19 12.98
CA GLY A 355 -19.10 20.09 13.33
C GLY A 355 -18.41 18.90 14.02
N MET A 356 -17.28 19.13 14.69
CA MET A 356 -16.63 18.09 15.49
C MET A 356 -17.54 17.69 16.66
N MET A 357 -17.45 16.41 17.07
CA MET A 357 -18.14 15.94 18.26
C MET A 357 -17.61 16.70 19.49
N ILE A 358 -18.51 17.33 20.22
CA ILE A 358 -18.21 18.08 21.43
C ILE A 358 -18.94 17.38 22.60
N PRO A 359 -18.23 16.77 23.53
CA PRO A 359 -18.86 16.24 24.73
C PRO A 359 -19.15 17.41 25.68
N GLY A 360 -20.36 17.94 25.64
CA GLY A 360 -20.74 19.16 26.39
C GLY A 360 -20.06 20.43 25.85
N ASP A 361 -19.93 21.44 26.69
CA ASP A 361 -19.32 22.72 26.31
C ASP A 361 -17.82 22.86 26.60
N SER A 362 -17.11 21.77 26.90
CA SER A 362 -15.73 21.82 27.40
C SER A 362 -14.67 21.68 26.31
N ILE A 363 -14.70 22.56 25.29
CA ILE A 363 -13.60 22.62 24.33
C ILE A 363 -12.36 23.19 25.05
N PRO A 364 -11.21 22.47 25.03
CA PRO A 364 -10.00 22.91 25.70
C PRO A 364 -9.43 24.17 25.03
N ASP A 365 -8.72 25.00 25.82
CA ASP A 365 -7.99 26.14 25.27
C ASP A 365 -6.72 25.74 24.52
N TYR A 366 -6.12 24.62 24.96
CA TYR A 366 -4.88 24.06 24.42
C TYR A 366 -4.98 22.55 24.36
N MET A 367 -4.30 22.00 23.36
CA MET A 367 -3.98 20.59 23.29
C MET A 367 -2.47 20.36 23.35
N HIS A 368 -2.05 19.15 23.67
CA HIS A 368 -0.65 18.79 23.80
C HIS A 368 -0.31 17.61 22.90
N ILE A 369 0.69 17.79 22.04
CA ILE A 369 1.24 16.74 21.18
C ILE A 369 2.51 16.22 21.86
N SER A 370 2.49 14.97 22.29
CA SER A 370 3.64 14.33 22.97
C SER A 370 4.62 13.80 21.93
N LEU A 371 5.88 14.20 22.06
CA LEU A 371 6.99 13.65 21.28
C LEU A 371 7.88 12.72 22.10
N LYS A 372 7.40 12.25 23.25
CA LYS A 372 8.16 11.31 24.10
C LYS A 372 8.55 10.07 23.29
N GLY A 373 9.83 9.71 23.38
CA GLY A 373 10.40 8.56 22.66
C GLY A 373 10.85 8.85 21.21
N LYS A 374 10.43 9.97 20.60
CA LYS A 374 10.91 10.41 19.29
C LYS A 374 12.23 11.15 19.41
N ARG A 375 13.22 10.75 18.62
CA ARG A 375 14.54 11.41 18.55
C ARG A 375 14.60 12.52 17.51
N ALA A 376 13.77 12.41 16.50
CA ALA A 376 13.61 13.37 15.42
C ALA A 376 12.22 13.23 14.82
N LEU A 377 11.75 14.27 14.11
CA LEU A 377 10.61 14.22 13.20
C LEU A 377 11.12 14.27 11.76
N TYR A 378 10.58 13.43 10.92
CA TYR A 378 10.86 13.39 9.49
C TYR A 378 10.01 14.41 8.73
N LYS A 379 10.40 14.73 7.50
CA LYS A 379 9.73 15.72 6.65
C LYS A 379 8.21 15.49 6.55
N SER A 380 7.75 14.26 6.37
CA SER A 380 6.33 13.94 6.35
C SER A 380 5.62 14.32 7.65
N GLU A 381 6.24 14.07 8.80
CA GLU A 381 5.70 14.43 10.12
C GLU A 381 5.71 15.95 10.34
N LEU A 382 6.74 16.66 9.85
CA LEU A 382 6.80 18.12 9.86
C LEU A 382 5.68 18.73 9.01
N MET A 383 5.39 18.16 7.84
CA MET A 383 4.27 18.58 6.99
C MET A 383 2.91 18.30 7.64
N MET A 384 2.76 17.19 8.37
CA MET A 384 1.54 16.94 9.16
C MET A 384 1.34 18.02 10.23
N LEU A 385 2.40 18.39 10.96
CA LEU A 385 2.33 19.47 11.96
C LEU A 385 2.02 20.82 11.32
N GLU A 386 2.61 21.13 10.18
CA GLU A 386 2.31 22.34 9.41
C GLU A 386 0.83 22.40 9.01
N MET A 387 0.33 21.34 8.38
CA MET A 387 -1.07 21.26 7.97
C MET A 387 -2.03 21.35 9.17
N LEU A 388 -1.66 20.77 10.30
CA LEU A 388 -2.43 20.83 11.53
C LEU A 388 -2.52 22.26 12.07
N ALA A 389 -1.40 22.98 12.10
CA ALA A 389 -1.29 24.35 12.55
C ALA A 389 -2.08 25.32 11.65
N GLU A 390 -1.99 25.11 10.32
CA GLU A 390 -2.58 26.03 9.34
C GLU A 390 -4.03 25.70 9.01
N ALA A 391 -4.47 24.45 9.15
CA ALA A 391 -5.89 24.08 9.02
C ALA A 391 -6.76 24.72 10.10
N ASN A 392 -6.19 25.04 11.24
CA ASN A 392 -6.81 25.79 12.35
C ASN A 392 -8.22 25.28 12.71
N TRP A 393 -8.42 23.96 12.70
CA TRP A 393 -9.68 23.25 12.98
C TRP A 393 -10.82 23.50 11.98
N GLU A 394 -10.68 24.40 11.00
CA GLU A 394 -11.72 24.68 10.00
C GLU A 394 -11.81 23.57 8.94
N ARG A 395 -10.69 22.98 8.59
CA ARG A 395 -10.61 21.86 7.65
C ARG A 395 -10.44 20.55 8.40
N PRO A 396 -11.41 19.60 8.30
CA PRO A 396 -11.31 18.34 9.04
C PRO A 396 -10.11 17.50 8.58
N ILE A 397 -9.38 16.96 9.53
CA ILE A 397 -8.23 16.07 9.29
C ILE A 397 -8.56 14.68 9.80
N TYR A 398 -8.31 13.71 8.97
CA TYR A 398 -8.50 12.29 9.24
C TYR A 398 -7.22 11.49 8.97
N ILE A 399 -7.13 10.35 9.60
CA ILE A 399 -6.11 9.35 9.32
C ILE A 399 -6.78 8.00 9.09
N ALA A 400 -6.34 7.23 8.10
CA ALA A 400 -6.89 5.92 7.81
C ALA A 400 -6.61 4.94 8.97
N VAL A 401 -7.54 4.04 9.30
CA VAL A 401 -7.37 3.07 10.40
C VAL A 401 -6.19 2.11 10.16
N SER A 402 -5.79 1.92 8.91
CA SER A 402 -4.63 1.12 8.49
C SER A 402 -3.28 1.80 8.71
N VAL A 403 -3.25 3.10 9.05
CA VAL A 403 -2.00 3.80 9.37
C VAL A 403 -1.56 3.44 10.78
N GLY A 404 -0.42 2.77 10.89
CA GLY A 404 0.14 2.32 12.16
C GLY A 404 0.44 3.47 13.14
N PRO A 405 0.38 3.19 14.46
CA PRO A 405 0.59 4.20 15.52
C PRO A 405 1.91 4.96 15.40
N GLU A 406 2.95 4.35 14.85
CA GLU A 406 4.27 4.96 14.61
C GLU A 406 4.21 6.18 13.68
N ASN A 407 3.22 6.22 12.77
CA ASN A 407 2.99 7.30 11.80
C ASN A 407 1.91 8.31 12.26
N GLN A 408 1.40 8.18 13.49
CA GLN A 408 0.32 9.02 14.03
C GLN A 408 0.82 10.15 14.95
N LEU A 409 2.10 10.47 14.97
CA LEU A 409 2.71 11.53 15.81
C LEU A 409 2.37 11.40 17.32
N ASN A 410 2.17 10.19 17.83
CA ASN A 410 1.70 9.92 19.19
C ASN A 410 0.38 10.63 19.56
N MET A 411 -0.48 10.93 18.57
CA MET A 411 -1.74 11.66 18.78
C MET A 411 -2.96 10.75 18.98
N GLY A 412 -2.78 9.46 19.24
CA GLY A 412 -3.89 8.50 19.43
C GLY A 412 -4.92 8.88 20.48
N ASN A 413 -4.54 9.69 21.47
CA ASN A 413 -5.44 10.26 22.48
C ASN A 413 -6.27 11.46 21.96
N HIS A 414 -6.09 11.88 20.72
CA HIS A 414 -6.84 12.95 20.04
C HIS A 414 -7.63 12.44 18.84
N PHE A 415 -7.84 11.13 18.75
CA PHE A 415 -8.59 10.51 17.66
C PHE A 415 -9.93 9.97 18.10
N ILE A 416 -10.94 10.16 17.24
CA ILE A 416 -12.26 9.55 17.33
C ILE A 416 -12.50 8.78 16.04
N GLN A 417 -12.81 7.49 16.16
CA GLN A 417 -13.09 6.65 15.01
C GLN A 417 -14.48 6.95 14.44
N GLU A 418 -14.51 7.24 13.14
CA GLU A 418 -15.72 7.48 12.35
C GLU A 418 -15.67 6.55 11.11
N GLY A 419 -16.20 5.34 11.19
CA GLY A 419 -16.08 4.34 10.12
C GLY A 419 -14.66 3.78 9.98
N LEU A 420 -14.06 3.86 8.79
CA LEU A 420 -12.69 3.39 8.50
C LEU A 420 -11.63 4.48 8.71
N THR A 421 -11.96 5.54 9.43
CA THR A 421 -11.04 6.67 9.66
C THR A 421 -11.06 7.12 11.11
N TYR A 422 -9.93 7.64 11.56
CA TYR A 422 -9.84 8.37 12.81
C TYR A 422 -9.88 9.86 12.50
N ARG A 423 -10.85 10.56 13.07
CA ARG A 423 -10.93 12.03 13.01
C ARG A 423 -10.04 12.63 14.08
N PHE A 424 -9.21 13.58 13.69
CA PHE A 424 -8.43 14.38 14.62
C PHE A 424 -9.30 15.41 15.33
N THR A 425 -9.19 15.48 16.68
CA THR A 425 -9.98 16.36 17.55
C THR A 425 -9.09 17.04 18.59
N PRO A 426 -9.49 18.22 19.12
CA PRO A 426 -8.75 18.87 20.20
C PRO A 426 -8.97 18.20 21.57
N PHE A 427 -9.92 17.27 21.68
CA PHE A 427 -10.27 16.60 22.91
C PHE A 427 -9.27 15.50 23.27
N ASP A 428 -9.00 15.32 24.56
CA ASP A 428 -8.29 14.14 25.06
C ASP A 428 -9.31 13.00 25.22
N THR A 429 -9.37 12.16 24.21
CA THR A 429 -10.36 11.07 24.10
C THR A 429 -10.14 9.97 25.13
N ASP A 430 -8.91 9.81 25.65
CA ASP A 430 -8.62 8.89 26.76
C ASP A 430 -9.28 9.36 28.07
N LYS A 431 -9.15 10.66 28.36
CA LYS A 431 -9.79 11.25 29.56
C LYS A 431 -11.30 11.26 29.47
N LEU A 432 -11.84 11.45 28.28
CA LEU A 432 -13.29 11.46 28.05
C LEU A 432 -13.89 10.06 27.98
N GLY A 433 -13.07 9.02 27.78
CA GLY A 433 -13.54 7.64 27.59
C GLY A 433 -14.32 7.44 26.29
N VAL A 434 -14.11 8.31 25.29
CA VAL A 434 -14.82 8.26 24.00
C VAL A 434 -13.81 8.09 22.89
N LYS A 435 -13.77 6.92 22.29
CA LYS A 435 -12.87 6.56 21.18
C LYS A 435 -13.58 6.41 19.84
N ILE A 436 -14.88 6.19 19.86
CA ILE A 436 -15.69 5.87 18.70
C ILE A 436 -16.93 6.77 18.71
N ASP A 437 -17.21 7.40 17.58
CA ASP A 437 -18.52 8.00 17.32
C ASP A 437 -19.49 6.87 16.90
N SER A 438 -20.23 6.36 17.88
CA SER A 438 -21.09 5.19 17.69
C SER A 438 -22.24 5.45 16.73
N GLU A 439 -22.76 6.68 16.64
CA GLU A 439 -23.84 7.02 15.71
C GLU A 439 -23.35 7.02 14.27
N LYS A 440 -22.24 7.70 14.00
CA LYS A 440 -21.60 7.70 12.66
C LYS A 440 -21.09 6.30 12.29
N MET A 441 -20.52 5.56 13.21
CA MET A 441 -20.06 4.20 12.96
C MET A 441 -21.23 3.32 12.54
N TYR A 442 -22.35 3.37 13.28
CA TYR A 442 -23.56 2.62 12.96
C TYR A 442 -24.12 3.00 11.58
N ASP A 443 -24.27 4.30 11.32
CA ASP A 443 -24.77 4.80 10.04
C ASP A 443 -23.88 4.36 8.86
N ASN A 444 -22.57 4.48 9.01
CA ASN A 444 -21.61 4.03 8.01
C ASN A 444 -21.72 2.52 7.73
N LEU A 445 -21.67 1.70 8.77
CA LEU A 445 -21.69 0.24 8.63
C LEU A 445 -23.02 -0.29 8.09
N MET A 446 -24.14 0.27 8.57
CA MET A 446 -25.47 -0.27 8.27
C MET A 446 -26.12 0.32 7.03
N HIS A 447 -25.76 1.57 6.65
CA HIS A 447 -26.47 2.28 5.60
C HIS A 447 -25.60 2.75 4.44
N LYS A 448 -24.32 3.03 4.65
CA LYS A 448 -23.45 3.63 3.63
C LYS A 448 -22.46 2.66 3.01
N PHE A 449 -21.87 1.77 3.81
CA PHE A 449 -20.78 0.92 3.33
C PHE A 449 -21.24 -0.13 2.32
N LYS A 450 -20.36 -0.38 1.37
CA LYS A 450 -20.51 -1.36 0.30
C LYS A 450 -19.50 -2.48 0.50
N PHE A 451 -19.88 -3.69 0.13
CA PHE A 451 -19.09 -4.88 0.42
C PHE A 451 -18.53 -5.58 -0.84
N GLY A 452 -18.43 -4.86 -1.94
CA GLY A 452 -17.70 -5.30 -3.14
C GLY A 452 -18.23 -6.55 -3.83
N GLY A 453 -19.44 -6.97 -3.49
CA GLY A 453 -20.04 -8.20 -4.02
C GLY A 453 -19.68 -9.48 -3.26
N ILE A 454 -19.04 -9.37 -2.09
CA ILE A 454 -18.72 -10.52 -1.21
C ILE A 454 -19.98 -11.33 -0.86
N ASP A 455 -21.11 -10.66 -0.72
CA ASP A 455 -22.43 -11.22 -0.42
C ASP A 455 -23.12 -11.91 -1.60
N LYS A 456 -22.56 -11.79 -2.82
CA LYS A 456 -23.20 -12.30 -4.03
C LYS A 456 -22.69 -13.69 -4.39
N PRO A 457 -23.57 -14.67 -4.56
CA PRO A 457 -23.16 -16.00 -5.00
C PRO A 457 -22.52 -15.93 -6.39
N GLY A 458 -21.45 -16.67 -6.59
CA GLY A 458 -20.74 -16.76 -7.86
C GLY A 458 -19.59 -15.76 -8.06
N ILE A 459 -19.47 -14.74 -7.23
CA ILE A 459 -18.30 -13.86 -7.24
C ILE A 459 -17.18 -14.53 -6.44
N TYR A 460 -16.05 -14.74 -7.12
CA TYR A 460 -14.87 -15.29 -6.47
C TYR A 460 -13.99 -14.18 -5.88
N ILE A 461 -13.70 -14.32 -4.61
CA ILE A 461 -12.74 -13.47 -3.88
C ILE A 461 -11.75 -14.42 -3.23
N ASP A 462 -10.48 -14.26 -3.54
CA ASP A 462 -9.42 -15.08 -2.97
C ASP A 462 -9.25 -14.82 -1.46
N GLU A 463 -8.71 -15.82 -0.75
CA GLU A 463 -8.55 -15.77 0.70
C GLU A 463 -7.69 -14.60 1.16
N ASN A 464 -6.63 -14.25 0.41
CA ASN A 464 -5.77 -13.12 0.77
C ASN A 464 -6.49 -11.78 0.73
N ALA A 465 -7.40 -11.61 -0.24
CA ALA A 465 -8.24 -10.40 -0.30
C ALA A 465 -9.25 -10.36 0.86
N MET A 466 -9.81 -11.52 1.25
CA MET A 466 -10.71 -11.61 2.41
C MET A 466 -9.99 -11.33 3.72
N LEU A 467 -8.80 -11.90 3.93
CA LEU A 467 -7.99 -11.65 5.12
C LEU A 467 -7.57 -10.18 5.23
N SER A 468 -7.23 -9.52 4.14
CA SER A 468 -6.93 -8.09 4.13
C SER A 468 -8.13 -7.26 4.60
N LEU A 469 -9.36 -7.63 4.23
CA LEU A 469 -10.58 -6.94 4.68
C LEU A 469 -10.89 -7.20 6.16
N ILE A 470 -10.65 -8.41 6.66
CA ILE A 470 -10.85 -8.76 8.06
C ILE A 470 -9.89 -7.96 8.96
N HIS A 471 -8.60 -7.89 8.62
CA HIS A 471 -7.61 -7.12 9.39
C HIS A 471 -7.90 -5.62 9.45
N ILE A 472 -8.67 -5.08 8.51
CA ILE A 472 -9.09 -3.68 8.51
C ILE A 472 -10.33 -3.47 9.38
N SER A 473 -11.15 -4.51 9.57
CA SER A 473 -12.38 -4.45 10.36
C SER A 473 -12.20 -4.81 11.83
N GLU A 474 -11.05 -5.37 12.21
CA GLU A 474 -10.72 -5.63 13.63
C GLU A 474 -10.05 -4.39 14.23
N PRO A 475 -10.63 -3.80 15.30
CA PRO A 475 -10.10 -2.60 15.95
C PRO A 475 -8.82 -2.89 16.76
#